data_b99f582663447ccdec340377889128fd
#
_entry.id   b99f582663447ccdec340377889128fd
#
_cell.length_a   1.000
_cell.length_b   1.000
_cell.length_c   1.000
_cell.angle_alpha   90.00
_cell.angle_beta   90.00
_cell.angle_gamma   90.00
#
_symmetry.space_group_name_H-M   'P 1'
#
loop_
_entity.id
_entity.type
_entity.pdbx_description
1 polymer ?
#
loop_
_entity_poly.entity_id
_entity_poly.type
_entity_poly.pdbx_seq_one_letter_code
_entity_poly.pdbx_strand_id
1 'polypeptide(L)'
;FLFLWPGDILYPYAICGLLIFPFRNLSPNKMILIAMAFLLITTYRENSDFFRDKKIIQKGQAIAALDTAKVKLTEQQKEDLGKFMGFKENNSKEATAKAAEEQVKRVKGKNYPALVKQLRDTNMWLQSSYFYEHYWFDILMFFFLGMAFFKSGFLLGNKPTWLYAAVAITGIAVGLLMNYFFLRTQYRLKLDN
;
A
#
# COMPACT_ATOMS: atom_id res chain seq x y z
N PHE A 1 -4.04 15.31 17.63
CA PHE A 1 -3.66 14.64 16.37
C PHE A 1 -3.86 13.13 16.46
N LEU A 2 -3.33 12.45 17.49
CA LEU A 2 -3.35 10.99 17.66
C LEU A 2 -4.72 10.32 17.46
N PHE A 3 -5.82 11.02 17.74
CA PHE A 3 -7.18 10.49 17.65
C PHE A 3 -8.05 11.12 16.57
N LEU A 4 -7.56 12.18 15.90
CA LEU A 4 -8.33 12.95 14.92
C LEU A 4 -7.86 12.76 13.48
N TRP A 5 -6.58 12.47 13.30
CA TRP A 5 -5.99 12.40 11.97
C TRP A 5 -5.66 10.94 11.61
N PRO A 6 -6.42 10.30 10.71
CA PRO A 6 -6.14 8.93 10.29
C PRO A 6 -4.77 8.72 9.65
N GLY A 7 -4.15 9.81 9.17
CA GLY A 7 -2.81 9.80 8.58
C GLY A 7 -1.69 10.25 9.53
N ASP A 8 -1.88 10.15 10.87
CA ASP A 8 -0.82 10.52 11.82
C ASP A 8 0.39 9.60 11.69
N ILE A 9 1.51 10.18 11.28
CA ILE A 9 2.79 9.49 11.09
C ILE A 9 3.66 9.46 12.36
N LEU A 10 3.31 10.24 13.38
CA LEU A 10 4.14 10.36 14.59
C LEU A 10 4.21 9.04 15.37
N TYR A 11 3.08 8.37 15.54
CA TYR A 11 3.04 7.08 16.22
C TYR A 11 3.86 5.99 15.49
N PRO A 12 3.62 5.71 14.19
CA PRO A 12 4.42 4.75 13.44
C PRO A 12 5.92 5.07 13.45
N TYR A 13 6.28 6.34 13.28
CA TYR A 13 7.69 6.75 13.25
C TYR A 13 8.35 6.65 14.61
N ALA A 14 7.63 6.94 15.71
CA ALA A 14 8.16 6.78 17.06
C ALA A 14 8.49 5.30 17.36
N ILE A 15 7.56 4.39 17.05
CA ILE A 15 7.78 2.95 17.25
C ILE A 15 8.94 2.44 16.38
N CYS A 16 8.94 2.76 15.09
CA CYS A 16 10.02 2.35 14.19
C CYS A 16 11.36 2.98 14.57
N GLY A 17 11.38 4.22 15.05
CA GLY A 17 12.57 4.89 15.57
C GLY A 17 13.17 4.19 16.78
N LEU A 18 12.33 3.74 17.71
CA LEU A 18 12.77 2.94 18.86
C LEU A 18 13.32 1.57 18.43
N LEU A 19 12.64 0.91 17.49
CA LEU A 19 13.07 -0.40 16.97
C LEU A 19 14.41 -0.33 16.24
N ILE A 20 14.69 0.76 15.53
CA ILE A 20 15.92 0.89 14.75
C ILE A 20 17.11 1.35 15.59
N PHE A 21 16.87 1.94 16.76
CA PHE A 21 17.92 2.51 17.61
C PHE A 21 19.07 1.53 17.98
N PRO A 22 18.82 0.25 18.32
CA PRO A 22 19.89 -0.72 18.55
C PRO A 22 20.82 -0.94 17.35
N PHE A 23 20.34 -0.72 16.15
CA PHE A 23 21.07 -0.91 14.90
C PHE A 23 21.91 0.30 14.48
N ARG A 24 21.89 1.40 15.23
CA ARG A 24 22.59 2.64 14.90
C ARG A 24 24.09 2.49 14.67
N ASN A 25 24.72 1.46 15.23
CA ASN A 25 26.15 1.20 15.12
C ASN A 25 26.52 0.31 13.90
N LEU A 26 25.56 -0.20 13.15
CA LEU A 26 25.83 -0.99 11.96
C LEU A 26 26.55 -0.18 10.88
N SER A 27 27.32 -0.86 10.04
CA SER A 27 27.93 -0.24 8.86
C SER A 27 26.87 0.11 7.80
N PRO A 28 27.10 1.15 6.96
CA PRO A 28 26.16 1.53 5.91
C PRO A 28 25.74 0.38 4.99
N ASN A 29 26.69 -0.48 4.61
CA ASN A 29 26.41 -1.62 3.74
C ASN A 29 25.45 -2.64 4.37
N LYS A 30 25.61 -2.92 5.68
CA LYS A 30 24.67 -3.80 6.41
C LYS A 30 23.28 -3.18 6.50
N MET A 31 23.18 -1.87 6.70
CA MET A 31 21.90 -1.15 6.73
C MET A 31 21.20 -1.19 5.36
N ILE A 32 21.95 -1.00 4.27
CA ILE A 32 21.41 -1.16 2.91
C ILE A 32 20.91 -2.58 2.69
N LEU A 33 21.67 -3.60 3.12
CA LEU A 33 21.26 -5.00 2.97
C LEU A 33 19.93 -5.27 3.71
N ILE A 34 19.78 -4.75 4.93
CA ILE A 34 18.54 -4.88 5.71
C ILE A 34 17.39 -4.14 5.00
N ALA A 35 17.62 -2.91 4.52
CA ALA A 35 16.62 -2.16 3.76
C ALA A 35 16.16 -2.92 2.50
N MET A 36 17.10 -3.54 1.77
CA MET A 36 16.79 -4.36 0.61
C MET A 36 15.99 -5.62 0.97
N ALA A 37 16.28 -6.25 2.11
CA ALA A 37 15.47 -7.37 2.60
C ALA A 37 14.02 -6.95 2.90
N PHE A 38 13.81 -5.80 3.55
CA PHE A 38 12.48 -5.24 3.75
C PHE A 38 11.78 -4.90 2.44
N LEU A 39 12.49 -4.30 1.47
CA LEU A 39 11.95 -4.04 0.14
C LEU A 39 11.45 -5.31 -0.55
N LEU A 40 12.22 -6.39 -0.48
CA LEU A 40 11.81 -7.67 -1.07
C LEU A 40 10.58 -8.27 -0.38
N ILE A 41 10.49 -8.16 0.95
CA ILE A 41 9.33 -8.62 1.72
C ILE A 41 8.08 -7.83 1.32
N THR A 42 8.17 -6.50 1.30
CA THR A 42 7.04 -5.63 0.90
C THR A 42 6.63 -5.92 -0.54
N THR A 43 7.60 -5.98 -1.46
CA THR A 43 7.32 -6.29 -2.87
C THR A 43 6.64 -7.64 -3.04
N TYR A 44 7.08 -8.68 -2.31
CA TYR A 44 6.46 -10.00 -2.36
C TYR A 44 5.01 -9.97 -1.86
N ARG A 45 4.75 -9.28 -0.76
CA ARG A 45 3.40 -9.16 -0.18
C ARG A 45 2.44 -8.44 -1.13
N GLU A 46 2.82 -7.27 -1.62
CA GLU A 46 2.02 -6.48 -2.55
C GLU A 46 1.72 -7.24 -3.86
N ASN A 47 2.74 -7.94 -4.40
CA ASN A 47 2.51 -8.77 -5.58
C ASN A 47 1.62 -9.99 -5.30
N SER A 48 1.70 -10.58 -4.10
CA SER A 48 0.83 -11.70 -3.72
C SER A 48 -0.65 -11.29 -3.75
N ASP A 49 -0.99 -10.13 -3.18
CA ASP A 49 -2.35 -9.58 -3.20
C ASP A 49 -2.81 -9.26 -4.62
N PHE A 50 -1.95 -8.63 -5.42
CA PHE A 50 -2.24 -8.37 -6.83
C PHE A 50 -2.53 -9.65 -7.63
N PHE A 51 -1.72 -10.69 -7.45
CA PHE A 51 -1.95 -11.97 -8.16
C PHE A 51 -3.21 -12.68 -7.68
N ARG A 52 -3.54 -12.59 -6.39
CA ARG A 52 -4.78 -13.11 -5.85
C ARG A 52 -5.99 -12.43 -6.48
N ASP A 53 -6.01 -11.10 -6.52
CA ASP A 53 -7.11 -10.32 -7.07
C ASP A 53 -7.25 -10.53 -8.58
N LYS A 54 -6.13 -10.56 -9.30
CA LYS A 54 -6.09 -10.92 -10.73
C LYS A 54 -6.70 -12.30 -10.98
N LYS A 55 -6.41 -13.29 -10.13
CA LYS A 55 -6.96 -14.64 -10.25
C LYS A 55 -8.47 -14.67 -10.01
N ILE A 56 -8.97 -13.88 -9.04
CA ILE A 56 -10.41 -13.72 -8.78
C ILE A 56 -11.10 -13.14 -10.01
N ILE A 57 -10.54 -12.07 -10.58
CA ILE A 57 -11.10 -11.40 -11.77
C ILE A 57 -11.11 -12.36 -12.96
N GLN A 58 -9.99 -13.01 -13.27
CA GLN A 58 -9.90 -13.92 -14.42
C GLN A 58 -10.86 -15.10 -14.33
N LYS A 59 -10.93 -15.74 -13.17
CA LYS A 59 -11.86 -16.85 -12.95
C LYS A 59 -13.32 -16.40 -13.01
N GLY A 60 -13.64 -15.28 -12.39
CA GLY A 60 -15.00 -14.75 -12.38
C GLY A 60 -15.48 -14.33 -13.77
N GLN A 61 -14.63 -13.68 -14.56
CA GLN A 61 -14.93 -13.34 -15.96
C GLN A 61 -15.13 -14.58 -16.82
N ALA A 62 -14.29 -15.61 -16.67
CA ALA A 62 -14.44 -16.87 -17.40
C ALA A 62 -15.77 -17.57 -17.08
N ILE A 63 -16.19 -17.57 -15.78
CA ILE A 63 -17.46 -18.16 -15.36
C ILE A 63 -18.65 -17.31 -15.82
N ALA A 64 -18.56 -15.98 -15.73
CA ALA A 64 -19.60 -15.07 -16.18
C ALA A 64 -19.84 -15.13 -17.70
N ALA A 65 -18.83 -15.52 -18.48
CA ALA A 65 -18.94 -15.73 -19.94
C ALA A 65 -19.62 -17.06 -20.31
N LEU A 66 -19.82 -17.98 -19.35
CA LEU A 66 -20.54 -19.21 -19.60
C LEU A 66 -22.07 -18.93 -19.72
N ASP A 67 -22.72 -19.56 -20.66
CA ASP A 67 -24.19 -19.49 -20.80
C ASP A 67 -24.84 -20.24 -19.62
N THR A 68 -25.08 -19.53 -18.53
CA THR A 68 -25.64 -20.07 -17.28
C THR A 68 -27.06 -20.63 -17.45
N ALA A 69 -27.74 -20.35 -18.55
CA ALA A 69 -29.02 -20.96 -18.89
C ALA A 69 -28.87 -22.43 -19.34
N LYS A 70 -27.69 -22.80 -19.85
CA LYS A 70 -27.42 -24.13 -20.42
C LYS A 70 -26.49 -25.01 -19.56
N VAL A 71 -25.69 -24.37 -18.69
CA VAL A 71 -24.69 -25.10 -17.89
C VAL A 71 -24.95 -24.91 -16.39
N LYS A 72 -25.15 -26.00 -15.66
CA LYS A 72 -25.23 -25.96 -14.20
C LYS A 72 -23.82 -25.72 -13.64
N LEU A 73 -23.65 -24.59 -12.94
CA LEU A 73 -22.41 -24.26 -12.26
C LEU A 73 -22.15 -25.21 -11.08
N THR A 74 -20.91 -25.66 -10.92
CA THR A 74 -20.47 -26.37 -9.71
C THR A 74 -20.48 -25.45 -8.50
N GLU A 75 -20.50 -25.99 -7.28
CA GLU A 75 -20.44 -25.18 -6.04
C GLU A 75 -19.19 -24.30 -6.00
N GLN A 76 -18.04 -24.83 -6.45
CA GLN A 76 -16.79 -24.05 -6.55
C GLN A 76 -16.92 -22.88 -7.53
N GLN A 77 -17.59 -23.08 -8.65
CA GLN A 77 -17.81 -21.99 -9.63
C GLN A 77 -18.76 -20.93 -9.09
N LYS A 78 -19.79 -21.31 -8.33
CA LYS A 78 -20.68 -20.36 -7.66
C LYS A 78 -19.92 -19.51 -6.64
N GLU A 79 -19.03 -20.12 -5.86
CA GLU A 79 -18.19 -19.43 -4.89
C GLU A 79 -17.23 -18.46 -5.57
N ASP A 80 -16.53 -18.89 -6.63
CA ASP A 80 -15.60 -18.06 -7.38
C ASP A 80 -16.34 -16.88 -8.06
N LEU A 81 -17.55 -17.11 -8.59
CA LEU A 81 -18.40 -16.06 -9.14
C LEU A 81 -18.87 -15.08 -8.05
N GLY A 82 -19.25 -15.57 -6.89
CA GLY A 82 -19.62 -14.73 -5.74
C GLY A 82 -18.48 -13.82 -5.30
N LYS A 83 -17.24 -14.34 -5.22
CA LYS A 83 -16.03 -13.55 -4.92
C LYS A 83 -15.79 -12.46 -5.99
N PHE A 84 -15.98 -12.80 -7.26
CA PHE A 84 -15.81 -11.82 -8.36
C PHE A 84 -16.88 -10.73 -8.32
N MET A 85 -18.14 -11.09 -8.11
CA MET A 85 -19.24 -10.11 -8.01
C MET A 85 -19.04 -9.18 -6.81
N GLY A 86 -18.68 -9.70 -5.64
CA GLY A 86 -18.34 -8.89 -4.48
C GLY A 86 -17.15 -7.98 -4.71
N PHE A 87 -16.11 -8.48 -5.40
CA PHE A 87 -14.95 -7.65 -5.79
C PHE A 87 -15.37 -6.52 -6.74
N LYS A 88 -16.19 -6.80 -7.76
CA LYS A 88 -16.68 -5.81 -8.70
C LYS A 88 -17.57 -4.77 -8.02
N GLU A 89 -18.48 -5.17 -7.17
CA GLU A 89 -19.37 -4.29 -6.43
C GLU A 89 -18.56 -3.34 -5.51
N ASN A 90 -17.64 -3.87 -4.71
CA ASN A 90 -16.82 -3.08 -3.79
C ASN A 90 -15.87 -2.10 -4.49
N ASN A 91 -15.46 -2.39 -5.73
CA ASN A 91 -14.58 -1.53 -6.52
C ASN A 91 -15.32 -0.72 -7.59
N SER A 92 -16.67 -0.72 -7.57
CA SER A 92 -17.46 0.07 -8.50
C SER A 92 -17.32 1.58 -8.23
N LYS A 93 -17.54 2.40 -9.26
CA LYS A 93 -17.52 3.87 -9.10
C LYS A 93 -18.61 4.33 -8.13
N GLU A 94 -19.76 3.67 -8.18
CA GLU A 94 -20.92 3.94 -7.32
C GLU A 94 -20.60 3.63 -5.85
N ALA A 95 -19.97 2.48 -5.58
CA ALA A 95 -19.54 2.12 -4.22
C ALA A 95 -18.50 3.10 -3.68
N THR A 96 -17.53 3.49 -4.51
CA THR A 96 -16.51 4.47 -4.14
C THR A 96 -17.12 5.84 -3.87
N ALA A 97 -18.03 6.30 -4.72
CA ALA A 97 -18.73 7.58 -4.53
C ALA A 97 -19.60 7.56 -3.27
N LYS A 98 -20.36 6.48 -3.06
CA LYS A 98 -21.18 6.29 -1.85
C LYS A 98 -20.35 6.27 -0.57
N ALA A 99 -19.22 5.56 -0.57
CA ALA A 99 -18.30 5.53 0.57
C ALA A 99 -17.70 6.92 0.87
N ALA A 100 -17.36 7.69 -0.17
CA ALA A 100 -16.88 9.07 -0.02
C ALA A 100 -17.96 9.99 0.56
N GLU A 101 -19.19 9.91 0.05
CA GLU A 101 -20.33 10.68 0.59
C GLU A 101 -20.62 10.31 2.05
N GLU A 102 -20.59 9.04 2.38
CA GLU A 102 -20.78 8.59 3.77
C GLU A 102 -19.68 9.12 4.69
N GLN A 103 -18.42 9.13 4.25
CA GLN A 103 -17.33 9.73 5.01
C GLN A 103 -17.57 11.23 5.25
N VAL A 104 -17.97 11.97 4.21
CA VAL A 104 -18.29 13.40 4.35
C VAL A 104 -19.45 13.60 5.32
N LYS A 105 -20.54 12.84 5.20
CA LYS A 105 -21.69 12.90 6.13
C LYS A 105 -21.29 12.57 7.57
N ARG A 106 -20.38 11.65 7.77
CA ARG A 106 -19.87 11.27 9.09
C ARG A 106 -19.15 12.41 9.80
N VAL A 107 -18.42 13.28 9.08
CA VAL A 107 -17.60 14.36 9.66
C VAL A 107 -18.27 15.72 9.65
N LYS A 108 -19.14 15.96 8.65
CA LYS A 108 -19.77 17.27 8.43
C LYS A 108 -20.66 17.69 9.61
N GLY A 109 -20.43 18.91 10.11
CA GLY A 109 -21.26 19.53 11.15
C GLY A 109 -21.04 19.01 12.57
N LYS A 110 -20.05 18.14 12.81
CA LYS A 110 -19.74 17.62 14.15
C LYS A 110 -18.74 18.52 14.89
N ASN A 111 -18.95 18.63 16.19
CA ASN A 111 -18.00 19.28 17.07
C ASN A 111 -16.81 18.34 17.38
N TYR A 112 -15.73 18.89 17.93
CA TYR A 112 -14.49 18.18 18.21
C TYR A 112 -14.67 16.89 19.02
N PRO A 113 -15.40 16.83 20.16
CA PRO A 113 -15.58 15.60 20.91
C PRO A 113 -16.29 14.49 20.12
N ALA A 114 -17.29 14.85 19.32
CA ALA A 114 -18.02 13.91 18.47
C ALA A 114 -17.14 13.35 17.35
N LEU A 115 -16.25 14.18 16.78
CA LEU A 115 -15.26 13.74 15.79
C LEU A 115 -14.25 12.75 16.41
N VAL A 116 -13.71 13.08 17.59
CA VAL A 116 -12.80 12.18 18.31
C VAL A 116 -13.44 10.82 18.55
N LYS A 117 -14.67 10.80 19.07
CA LYS A 117 -15.39 9.56 19.35
C LYS A 117 -15.61 8.72 18.09
N GLN A 118 -15.90 9.37 16.96
CA GLN A 118 -16.18 8.69 15.71
C GLN A 118 -14.92 8.17 14.99
N LEU A 119 -13.84 8.96 15.00
CA LEU A 119 -12.59 8.58 14.32
C LEU A 119 -11.71 7.67 15.17
N ARG A 120 -12.02 7.54 16.47
CA ARG A 120 -11.26 6.72 17.39
C ARG A 120 -11.04 5.30 16.90
N ASP A 121 -12.12 4.62 16.51
CA ASP A 121 -12.06 3.21 16.15
C ASP A 121 -11.26 3.02 14.84
N THR A 122 -11.42 3.92 13.88
CA THR A 122 -10.61 3.93 12.65
C THR A 122 -9.14 4.19 12.96
N ASN A 123 -8.84 5.15 13.82
CA ASN A 123 -7.46 5.47 14.20
C ASN A 123 -6.82 4.33 15.01
N MET A 124 -7.56 3.72 15.91
CA MET A 124 -7.07 2.55 16.66
C MET A 124 -6.76 1.39 15.72
N TRP A 125 -7.62 1.12 14.75
CA TRP A 125 -7.37 0.09 13.74
C TRP A 125 -6.14 0.40 12.89
N LEU A 126 -5.98 1.64 12.42
CA LEU A 126 -4.81 2.07 11.66
C LEU A 126 -3.50 1.97 12.43
N GLN A 127 -3.52 2.31 13.74
CA GLN A 127 -2.35 2.30 14.61
C GLN A 127 -2.02 0.91 15.17
N SER A 128 -2.96 -0.03 15.11
CA SER A 128 -2.77 -1.40 15.56
C SER A 128 -2.66 -2.37 14.36
N SER A 129 -3.77 -2.92 13.92
CA SER A 129 -3.76 -3.99 12.91
C SER A 129 -3.10 -3.56 11.61
N TYR A 130 -3.54 -2.44 11.01
CA TYR A 130 -3.04 -2.01 9.72
C TYR A 130 -1.55 -1.67 9.74
N PHE A 131 -1.09 -0.96 10.78
CA PHE A 131 0.31 -0.60 10.94
C PHE A 131 1.20 -1.85 11.02
N TYR A 132 0.90 -2.80 11.92
CA TYR A 132 1.72 -3.99 12.11
C TYR A 132 1.61 -5.01 10.99
N GLU A 133 0.51 -5.03 10.27
CA GLU A 133 0.33 -5.95 9.15
C GLU A 133 0.96 -5.43 7.86
N HIS A 134 0.92 -4.09 7.61
CA HIS A 134 1.26 -3.53 6.30
C HIS A 134 2.36 -2.47 6.33
N TYR A 135 2.36 -1.54 7.29
CA TYR A 135 3.06 -0.27 7.11
C TYR A 135 4.46 -0.20 7.73
N TRP A 136 4.73 -0.97 8.78
CA TRP A 136 5.98 -0.87 9.52
C TRP A 136 7.21 -1.33 8.73
N PHE A 137 7.06 -2.29 7.80
CA PHE A 137 8.15 -2.74 6.94
C PHE A 137 8.65 -1.61 6.04
N ASP A 138 7.74 -0.82 5.46
CA ASP A 138 8.09 0.31 4.60
C ASP A 138 8.82 1.39 5.40
N ILE A 139 8.32 1.73 6.58
CA ILE A 139 8.95 2.74 7.43
C ILE A 139 10.36 2.29 7.85
N LEU A 140 10.52 1.03 8.30
CA LEU A 140 11.82 0.49 8.68
C LEU A 140 12.79 0.47 7.49
N MET A 141 12.32 0.09 6.30
CA MET A 141 13.12 0.13 5.07
C MET A 141 13.70 1.53 4.85
N PHE A 142 12.85 2.57 4.87
CA PHE A 142 13.29 3.95 4.67
C PHE A 142 14.19 4.46 5.80
N PHE A 143 13.97 4.04 7.04
CA PHE A 143 14.82 4.40 8.15
C PHE A 143 16.21 3.80 8.03
N PHE A 144 16.32 2.51 7.69
CA PHE A 144 17.62 1.86 7.44
C PHE A 144 18.34 2.51 6.26
N LEU A 145 17.63 2.81 5.17
CA LEU A 145 18.18 3.49 4.00
C LEU A 145 18.66 4.91 4.34
N GLY A 146 17.84 5.68 5.07
CA GLY A 146 18.18 7.02 5.52
C GLY A 146 19.43 7.05 6.41
N MET A 147 19.51 6.13 7.39
CA MET A 147 20.71 5.99 8.23
C MET A 147 21.95 5.58 7.43
N ALA A 148 21.81 4.66 6.47
CA ALA A 148 22.89 4.25 5.60
C ALA A 148 23.41 5.43 4.76
N PHE A 149 22.52 6.20 4.18
CA PHE A 149 22.87 7.37 3.38
C PHE A 149 23.52 8.48 4.21
N PHE A 150 23.03 8.70 5.43
CA PHE A 150 23.64 9.64 6.35
C PHE A 150 25.07 9.19 6.72
N LYS A 151 25.25 7.95 7.19
CA LYS A 151 26.54 7.41 7.61
C LYS A 151 27.55 7.27 6.47
N SER A 152 27.09 7.04 5.25
CA SER A 152 27.94 6.99 4.05
C SER A 152 28.38 8.39 3.57
N GLY A 153 27.85 9.46 4.17
CA GLY A 153 28.10 10.84 3.73
C GLY A 153 27.31 11.23 2.47
N PHE A 154 26.42 10.38 1.98
CA PHE A 154 25.61 10.69 0.80
C PHE A 154 24.69 11.88 1.06
N LEU A 155 23.94 11.88 2.18
CA LEU A 155 23.06 13.01 2.54
C LEU A 155 23.82 14.27 2.95
N LEU A 156 25.10 14.14 3.29
CA LEU A 156 25.97 15.27 3.66
C LEU A 156 26.67 15.92 2.48
N GLY A 157 26.38 15.49 1.27
CA GLY A 157 27.04 16.04 0.07
C GLY A 157 28.48 15.56 -0.16
N ASN A 158 28.98 14.59 0.60
CA ASN A 158 30.39 14.14 0.59
C ASN A 158 30.69 13.17 -0.57
N LYS A 159 29.82 13.05 -1.56
CA LYS A 159 30.02 12.18 -2.72
C LYS A 159 30.21 13.00 -3.99
N PRO A 160 30.87 12.45 -5.02
CA PRO A 160 31.05 13.17 -6.28
C PRO A 160 29.70 13.45 -6.97
N THR A 161 29.60 14.61 -7.62
CA THR A 161 28.37 15.09 -8.25
C THR A 161 27.77 14.11 -9.26
N TRP A 162 28.62 13.39 -10.00
CA TRP A 162 28.15 12.39 -10.96
C TRP A 162 27.33 11.27 -10.31
N LEU A 163 27.66 10.89 -9.05
CA LEU A 163 26.91 9.87 -8.33
C LEU A 163 25.48 10.33 -8.00
N TYR A 164 25.33 11.59 -7.58
CA TYR A 164 24.00 12.18 -7.35
C TYR A 164 23.19 12.24 -8.63
N ALA A 165 23.80 12.68 -9.72
CA ALA A 165 23.17 12.73 -11.04
C ALA A 165 22.75 11.32 -11.50
N ALA A 166 23.61 10.33 -11.36
CA ALA A 166 23.32 8.95 -11.73
C ALA A 166 22.14 8.39 -10.91
N VAL A 167 22.13 8.58 -9.58
CA VAL A 167 21.04 8.13 -8.72
C VAL A 167 19.73 8.85 -9.07
N ALA A 168 19.77 10.16 -9.32
CA ALA A 168 18.57 10.92 -9.71
C ALA A 168 18.01 10.45 -11.06
N ILE A 169 18.86 10.34 -12.08
CA ILE A 169 18.45 9.92 -13.44
C ILE A 169 17.88 8.49 -13.41
N THR A 170 18.58 7.56 -12.77
CA THR A 170 18.12 6.16 -12.68
C THR A 170 16.83 6.05 -11.87
N GLY A 171 16.73 6.76 -10.74
CA GLY A 171 15.52 6.76 -9.91
C GLY A 171 14.30 7.31 -10.66
N ILE A 172 14.46 8.43 -11.38
CA ILE A 172 13.40 9.01 -12.21
C ILE A 172 13.02 8.06 -13.35
N ALA A 173 14.00 7.52 -14.07
CA ALA A 173 13.75 6.63 -15.20
C ALA A 173 12.99 5.36 -14.77
N VAL A 174 13.45 4.71 -13.70
CA VAL A 174 12.79 3.52 -13.14
C VAL A 174 11.39 3.86 -12.62
N GLY A 175 11.24 4.97 -11.88
CA GLY A 175 9.95 5.41 -11.36
C GLY A 175 8.93 5.72 -12.46
N LEU A 176 9.34 6.42 -13.53
CA LEU A 176 8.48 6.69 -14.68
C LEU A 176 8.10 5.41 -15.43
N LEU A 177 9.04 4.48 -15.61
CA LEU A 177 8.78 3.20 -16.26
C LEU A 177 7.77 2.38 -15.47
N MET A 178 7.96 2.24 -14.16
CA MET A 178 7.03 1.51 -13.28
C MET A 178 5.64 2.17 -13.27
N ASN A 179 5.58 3.49 -13.18
CA ASN A 179 4.31 4.24 -13.22
C ASN A 179 3.60 4.08 -14.56
N TYR A 180 4.32 4.10 -15.68
CA TYR A 180 3.76 3.83 -17.01
C TYR A 180 3.11 2.44 -17.08
N PHE A 181 3.79 1.39 -16.63
CA PHE A 181 3.23 0.04 -16.61
C PHE A 181 2.02 -0.08 -15.67
N PHE A 182 2.08 0.56 -14.50
CA PHE A 182 0.96 0.61 -13.58
C PHE A 182 -0.28 1.28 -14.19
N LEU A 183 -0.11 2.47 -14.75
CA LEU A 183 -1.20 3.20 -15.42
C LEU A 183 -1.76 2.41 -16.59
N ARG A 184 -0.90 1.84 -17.44
CA ARG A 184 -1.35 1.02 -18.58
C ARG A 184 -2.20 -0.17 -18.12
N THR A 185 -1.82 -0.81 -17.04
CA THR A 185 -2.59 -1.92 -16.47
C THR A 185 -3.94 -1.45 -15.93
N GLN A 186 -3.96 -0.34 -15.20
CA GLN A 186 -5.19 0.27 -14.69
C GLN A 186 -6.15 0.70 -15.80
N TYR A 187 -5.63 1.30 -16.87
CA TYR A 187 -6.44 1.69 -18.03
C TYR A 187 -7.05 0.48 -18.74
N ARG A 188 -6.29 -0.59 -18.95
CA ARG A 188 -6.82 -1.82 -19.54
C ARG A 188 -7.94 -2.43 -18.69
N LEU A 189 -7.77 -2.52 -17.38
CA LEU A 189 -8.79 -3.04 -16.47
C LEU A 189 -10.04 -2.16 -16.36
N LYS A 190 -9.94 -0.86 -16.66
CA LYS A 190 -11.09 0.07 -16.63
C LYS A 190 -11.82 0.21 -17.96
N LEU A 191 -11.16 -0.04 -19.09
CA LEU A 191 -11.77 0.07 -20.43
C LEU A 191 -12.49 -1.22 -20.86
N ASP A 192 -12.21 -2.35 -20.20
CA ASP A 192 -12.88 -3.63 -20.43
C ASP A 192 -14.14 -3.82 -19.54
N ASN A 193 -14.60 -2.73 -18.89
CA ASN A 193 -15.84 -2.62 -18.12
C ASN A 193 -16.71 -1.52 -18.78
#